data_70a57c69a3dd15ad6bd72b7e73a9254c
#
_entry.id   70a57c69a3dd15ad6bd72b7e73a9254c
#
_cell.length_a   1.000
_cell.length_b   1.000
_cell.length_c   1.000
_cell.angle_alpha   90.00
_cell.angle_beta   90.00
_cell.angle_gamma   90.00
#
_symmetry.space_group_name_H-M   'P 1'
#
loop_
_entity.id
_entity.type
_entity.pdbx_description
1 polymer ?
#
loop_
_entity_poly.entity_id
_entity_poly.type
_entity_poly.pdbx_seq_one_letter_code
_entity_poly.pdbx_strand_id
1 'polypeptide(L)'
;MVGTKNSKIGRLKMGLNAFQKMGNTVTFIADTTAPTPVQASSGTNNGNQYRVINTGTITVFMGYGMTAAEATNNAAIVTSSGPAFPILPNTDEILTFVPNAYFTGTTSSGTATIYITPGDGL
;
A
#
# COMPACT_ATOMS: atom_id res chain seq x y z
N MET A 1 35.16 -16.59 -10.94
CA MET A 1 35.09 -16.10 -10.78
C MET A 1 34.57 -15.65 -10.93
N VAL A 2 34.38 -15.95 -10.73
CA VAL A 2 34.02 -15.38 -10.65
C VAL A 2 33.36 -14.93 -10.77
N GLY A 3 33.14 -15.10 -10.72
CA GLY A 3 32.92 -14.57 -10.64
C GLY A 3 32.29 -14.30 -10.71
N THR A 4 32.39 -14.50 -10.54
CA THR A 4 32.11 -14.13 -10.34
C THR A 4 31.50 -13.75 -10.27
N LYS A 5 31.58 -13.96 -10.28
CA LYS A 5 31.25 -13.61 -9.96
C LYS A 5 30.58 -13.12 -9.86
N ASN A 6 30.59 -13.37 -9.71
CA ASN A 6 30.18 -12.92 -9.35
C ASN A 6 29.54 -12.53 -9.34
N SER A 7 29.47 -12.62 -9.33
CA SER A 7 29.17 -12.22 -9.06
C SER A 7 28.63 -11.88 -8.91
N LYS A 8 28.60 -12.01 -8.90
CA LYS A 8 28.27 -11.72 -8.50
C LYS A 8 27.57 -11.28 -8.36
N ILE A 9 27.50 -11.49 -8.20
CA ILE A 9 26.98 -11.09 -7.81
C ILE A 9 26.30 -10.62 -7.75
N GLY A 10 26.12 -10.68 -7.76
CA GLY A 10 25.82 -10.18 -7.52
C GLY A 10 25.00 -10.05 -7.19
N ARG A 11 25.24 -10.26 -6.99
CA ARG A 11 24.79 -10.13 -6.42
C ARG A 11 24.03 -9.92 -6.13
N LEU A 12 23.97 -10.15 -5.96
CA LEU A 12 23.42 -9.96 -5.56
C LEU A 12 22.71 -9.71 -5.58
N LYS A 13 22.74 -9.72 -5.82
CA LYS A 13 22.21 -9.62 -5.63
C LYS A 13 21.52 -9.86 -5.37
N MET A 14 21.77 -10.03 -5.09
CA MET A 14 21.03 -10.32 -4.67
C MET A 14 19.98 -10.26 -4.83
N GLY A 15 20.09 -10.24 -5.03
CA GLY A 15 18.94 -10.44 -5.66
C GLY A 15 17.64 -9.73 -5.39
N LEU A 16 17.62 -8.69 -4.67
CA LEU A 16 16.38 -7.96 -4.44
C LEU A 16 16.18 -6.96 -5.57
N ASN A 17 14.98 -6.97 -6.15
CA ASN A 17 14.58 -5.98 -7.15
C ASN A 17 13.92 -4.78 -6.48
N ALA A 18 14.12 -3.60 -7.05
CA ALA A 18 13.39 -2.43 -6.62
C ALA A 18 11.90 -2.59 -6.95
N PHE A 19 11.04 -1.89 -6.21
CA PHE A 19 9.61 -1.86 -6.48
C PHE A 19 9.39 -1.37 -7.91
N GLN A 20 8.60 -2.13 -8.67
CA GLN A 20 8.28 -1.81 -10.05
C GLN A 20 6.79 -1.54 -10.18
N LYS A 21 6.44 -0.34 -10.64
CA LYS A 21 5.05 0.05 -10.87
C LYS A 21 4.42 -0.83 -11.96
N MET A 22 3.24 -1.37 -11.68
CA MET A 22 2.53 -2.26 -12.61
C MET A 22 1.10 -1.84 -12.89
N GLY A 23 0.70 -0.65 -12.50
CA GLY A 23 -0.64 -0.14 -12.73
C GLY A 23 -0.71 1.34 -12.39
N ASN A 24 -1.89 1.91 -12.52
CA ASN A 24 -2.08 3.33 -12.24
C ASN A 24 -2.13 3.59 -10.74
N THR A 25 -1.55 4.71 -10.33
CA THR A 25 -1.72 5.19 -8.97
C THR A 25 -3.16 5.64 -8.78
N VAL A 26 -3.78 5.18 -7.70
CA VAL A 26 -5.11 5.62 -7.28
C VAL A 26 -4.98 6.44 -6.01
N THR A 27 -6.00 7.23 -5.72
CA THR A 27 -5.97 8.13 -4.57
C THR A 27 -7.32 8.13 -3.86
N PHE A 28 -7.28 8.36 -2.55
CA PHE A 28 -8.49 8.68 -1.79
C PHE A 28 -8.14 9.70 -0.71
N ILE A 29 -9.15 10.41 -0.23
CA ILE A 29 -9.00 11.37 0.85
C ILE A 29 -9.62 10.72 2.09
N ALA A 30 -8.76 10.32 3.04
CA ALA A 30 -9.19 9.78 4.31
C ALA A 30 -9.81 10.88 5.15
N ASP A 31 -10.90 10.56 5.83
CA ASP A 31 -11.64 11.49 6.68
C ASP A 31 -12.13 10.73 7.92
N THR A 32 -12.81 11.41 8.82
CA THR A 32 -13.37 10.77 10.02
C THR A 32 -14.41 9.70 9.70
N THR A 33 -15.02 9.79 8.51
CA THR A 33 -15.78 8.70 7.91
C THR A 33 -15.00 8.23 6.69
N ALA A 34 -14.69 6.94 6.61
CA ALA A 34 -13.92 6.39 5.51
C ALA A 34 -14.68 6.60 4.19
N PRO A 35 -13.98 7.09 3.14
CA PRO A 35 -14.62 7.24 1.82
C PRO A 35 -14.86 5.89 1.17
N THR A 36 -15.58 5.89 0.04
CA THR A 36 -15.78 4.71 -0.79
C THR A 36 -14.41 4.14 -1.19
N PRO A 37 -14.17 2.84 -0.99
CA PRO A 37 -12.89 2.24 -1.34
C PRO A 37 -12.53 2.39 -2.82
N VAL A 38 -11.23 2.54 -3.08
CA VAL A 38 -10.69 2.56 -4.44
C VAL A 38 -9.96 1.26 -4.70
N GLN A 39 -10.00 0.79 -5.94
CA GLN A 39 -9.30 -0.42 -6.35
C GLN A 39 -7.98 -0.05 -7.02
N ALA A 40 -6.88 -0.59 -6.49
CA ALA A 40 -5.56 -0.43 -7.11
C ALA A 40 -5.30 -1.66 -8.00
N SER A 41 -5.53 -1.49 -9.29
CA SER A 41 -5.49 -2.60 -10.24
C SER A 41 -4.17 -2.62 -11.00
N SER A 42 -3.53 -3.77 -11.03
CA SER A 42 -2.37 -4.02 -11.88
C SER A 42 -2.78 -4.61 -13.25
N GLY A 43 -4.07 -4.73 -13.50
CA GLY A 43 -4.58 -5.31 -14.74
C GLY A 43 -4.12 -6.74 -14.93
N THR A 44 -3.54 -7.04 -16.09
CA THR A 44 -3.06 -8.39 -16.39
C THR A 44 -1.69 -8.71 -15.79
N ASN A 45 -1.03 -7.74 -15.16
CA ASN A 45 0.30 -7.96 -14.59
C ASN A 45 0.26 -8.65 -13.23
N ASN A 46 -0.88 -8.62 -12.55
CA ASN A 46 -1.11 -9.32 -11.28
C ASN A 46 -0.08 -9.01 -10.20
N GLY A 47 0.41 -7.79 -10.18
CA GLY A 47 1.28 -7.35 -9.09
C GLY A 47 0.54 -7.40 -7.75
N ASN A 48 1.22 -7.82 -6.70
CA ASN A 48 0.63 -8.02 -5.38
C ASN A 48 1.26 -7.15 -4.30
N GLN A 49 2.01 -6.15 -4.69
CA GLN A 49 2.58 -5.18 -3.78
C GLN A 49 2.01 -3.79 -4.05
N TYR A 50 2.00 -2.98 -3.01
CA TYR A 50 1.39 -1.66 -3.09
C TYR A 50 2.25 -0.67 -2.35
N ARG A 51 2.67 0.38 -3.05
CA ARG A 51 3.32 1.50 -2.40
C ARG A 51 2.25 2.47 -1.97
N VAL A 52 2.16 2.69 -0.66
CA VAL A 52 1.14 3.56 -0.05
C VAL A 52 1.84 4.78 0.51
N ILE A 53 1.37 5.97 0.10
CA ILE A 53 1.98 7.23 0.51
C ILE A 53 0.92 8.07 1.20
N ASN A 54 1.23 8.50 2.44
CA ASN A 54 0.41 9.46 3.17
C ASN A 54 1.06 10.84 3.04
N THR A 55 0.42 11.71 2.26
CA THR A 55 0.93 13.07 2.05
C THR A 55 0.36 14.07 3.04
N GLY A 56 -0.48 13.63 3.96
CA GLY A 56 -1.12 14.49 4.94
C GLY A 56 -0.25 14.73 6.17
N THR A 57 -0.83 15.43 7.13
CA THR A 57 -0.18 15.78 8.39
C THR A 57 -0.70 14.98 9.56
N ILE A 58 -1.58 14.02 9.32
CA ILE A 58 -2.19 13.19 10.36
C ILE A 58 -2.09 11.71 9.95
N THR A 59 -2.13 10.83 10.94
CA THR A 59 -2.13 9.39 10.73
C THR A 59 -3.44 8.94 10.08
N VAL A 60 -3.32 8.07 9.09
CA VAL A 60 -4.48 7.43 8.45
C VAL A 60 -4.51 5.96 8.87
N PHE A 61 -5.66 5.50 9.32
CA PHE A 61 -5.91 4.10 9.67
C PHE A 61 -6.54 3.44 8.44
N MET A 62 -5.70 2.75 7.67
CA MET A 62 -6.10 2.15 6.40
C MET A 62 -6.78 0.81 6.59
N GLY A 63 -7.86 0.62 5.81
CA GLY A 63 -8.45 -0.70 5.62
C GLY A 63 -8.23 -1.13 4.18
N TYR A 64 -7.88 -2.40 4.00
CA TYR A 64 -7.76 -2.96 2.66
C TYR A 64 -8.31 -4.39 2.67
N GLY A 65 -8.68 -4.86 1.48
CA GLY A 65 -9.28 -6.17 1.36
C GLY A 65 -9.44 -6.59 -0.08
N MET A 66 -9.94 -7.79 -0.27
CA MET A 66 -10.21 -8.35 -1.60
C MET A 66 -11.47 -7.75 -2.21
N THR A 67 -12.32 -7.14 -1.37
CA THR A 67 -13.56 -6.49 -1.81
C THR A 67 -13.66 -5.11 -1.16
N ALA A 68 -14.51 -4.26 -1.74
CA ALA A 68 -14.77 -2.95 -1.17
C ALA A 68 -15.33 -3.05 0.26
N ALA A 69 -16.19 -4.02 0.51
CA ALA A 69 -16.78 -4.22 1.83
C ALA A 69 -15.72 -4.57 2.88
N GLU A 70 -14.77 -5.44 2.52
CA GLU A 70 -13.67 -5.79 3.42
C GLU A 70 -12.81 -4.57 3.75
N ALA A 71 -12.48 -3.78 2.74
CA ALA A 71 -11.69 -2.57 2.96
C ALA A 71 -12.39 -1.62 3.92
N THR A 72 -13.69 -1.39 3.73
CA THR A 72 -14.48 -0.54 4.61
C THR A 72 -14.52 -1.10 6.04
N ASN A 73 -14.74 -2.39 6.19
CA ASN A 73 -14.83 -3.02 7.51
C ASN A 73 -13.50 -2.97 8.26
N ASN A 74 -12.38 -2.95 7.54
CA ASN A 74 -11.05 -2.94 8.15
C ASN A 74 -10.54 -1.53 8.44
N ALA A 75 -11.17 -0.49 7.93
CA ALA A 75 -10.76 0.90 8.18
C ALA A 75 -11.39 1.38 9.49
N ALA A 76 -10.60 1.38 10.55
CA ALA A 76 -11.09 1.77 11.88
C ALA A 76 -9.97 2.38 12.70
N ILE A 77 -10.30 3.30 13.61
CA ILE A 77 -9.33 3.87 14.54
C ILE A 77 -8.85 2.75 15.48
N VAL A 78 -7.54 2.57 15.55
CA VAL A 78 -6.93 1.56 16.39
C VAL A 78 -6.38 2.24 17.66
N THR A 79 -6.87 1.81 18.83
CA THR A 79 -6.40 2.34 20.10
C THR A 79 -5.58 1.32 20.88
N SER A 80 -5.90 0.03 20.78
CA SER A 80 -5.11 -1.03 21.41
C SER A 80 -4.99 -2.25 20.50
N SER A 81 -6.06 -2.63 19.83
CA SER A 81 -6.01 -3.67 18.80
C SER A 81 -7.13 -3.42 17.80
N GLY A 82 -6.91 -3.79 16.55
CA GLY A 82 -7.90 -3.59 15.49
C GLY A 82 -7.34 -3.96 14.14
N PRO A 83 -8.19 -3.99 13.11
CA PRO A 83 -7.79 -4.50 11.80
C PRO A 83 -7.11 -3.48 10.89
N ALA A 84 -7.10 -2.20 11.26
CA ALA A 84 -6.55 -1.17 10.39
C ALA A 84 -5.04 -1.13 10.46
N PHE A 85 -4.43 -0.73 9.34
CA PHE A 85 -2.99 -0.55 9.21
C PHE A 85 -2.69 0.95 9.26
N PRO A 86 -2.00 1.46 10.30
CA PRO A 86 -1.73 2.89 10.40
C PRO A 86 -0.59 3.32 9.48
N ILE A 87 -0.82 4.40 8.73
CA ILE A 87 0.21 5.05 7.91
C ILE A 87 0.45 6.43 8.53
N LEU A 88 1.67 6.65 9.00
CA LEU A 88 2.06 7.90 9.64
C LEU A 88 2.10 9.05 8.64
N PRO A 89 1.96 10.31 9.10
CA PRO A 89 2.02 11.45 8.19
C PRO A 89 3.38 11.54 7.50
N ASN A 90 3.36 11.96 6.25
CA ASN A 90 4.55 12.15 5.42
C ASN A 90 5.44 10.91 5.31
N THR A 91 4.83 9.73 5.31
CA THR A 91 5.58 8.47 5.16
C THR A 91 5.02 7.66 4.01
N ASP A 92 5.81 6.66 3.57
CA ASP A 92 5.36 5.67 2.63
C ASP A 92 5.73 4.28 3.13
N GLU A 93 4.94 3.29 2.70
CA GLU A 93 5.11 1.88 3.06
C GLU A 93 4.82 1.03 1.84
N ILE A 94 5.46 -0.12 1.77
CA ILE A 94 5.13 -1.10 0.73
C ILE A 94 4.47 -2.30 1.42
N LEU A 95 3.26 -2.60 0.96
CA LEU A 95 2.47 -3.73 1.45
C LEU A 95 2.48 -4.85 0.42
N THR A 96 2.38 -6.09 0.91
CA THR A 96 2.11 -7.24 0.06
C THR A 96 0.72 -7.77 0.40
N PHE A 97 -0.09 -7.95 -0.63
CA PHE A 97 -1.43 -8.49 -0.46
C PHE A 97 -1.84 -9.20 -1.75
N VAL A 98 -3.14 -9.32 -2.02
CA VAL A 98 -3.62 -9.92 -3.27
C VAL A 98 -3.61 -8.88 -4.39
N PRO A 99 -3.54 -9.29 -5.66
CA PRO A 99 -3.69 -8.36 -6.78
C PRO A 99 -5.07 -7.69 -6.77
N ASN A 100 -5.13 -6.47 -7.29
CA ASN A 100 -6.37 -5.72 -7.49
C ASN A 100 -7.15 -5.48 -6.19
N ALA A 101 -6.43 -5.23 -5.10
CA ALA A 101 -7.02 -5.00 -3.79
C ALA A 101 -7.74 -3.64 -3.71
N TYR A 102 -8.67 -3.55 -2.77
CA TYR A 102 -9.41 -2.32 -2.47
C TYR A 102 -8.85 -1.66 -1.23
N PHE A 103 -8.86 -0.33 -1.21
CA PHE A 103 -8.27 0.48 -0.13
C PHE A 103 -9.19 1.63 0.24
N THR A 104 -9.27 1.89 1.53
CA THR A 104 -9.86 3.11 2.09
C THR A 104 -9.17 3.41 3.41
N GLY A 105 -9.60 4.45 4.10
CA GLY A 105 -9.00 4.78 5.38
C GLY A 105 -9.76 5.86 6.12
N THR A 106 -9.54 5.90 7.43
CA THR A 106 -10.20 6.86 8.29
C THR A 106 -9.15 7.59 9.15
N THR A 107 -9.54 8.74 9.68
CA THR A 107 -8.70 9.55 10.56
C THR A 107 -9.44 9.84 11.85
N SER A 108 -8.70 10.18 12.91
CA SER A 108 -9.34 10.60 14.16
C SER A 108 -9.91 12.02 14.07
N SER A 109 -9.34 12.86 13.20
CA SER A 109 -9.85 14.21 12.91
C SER A 109 -9.16 14.73 11.65
N GLY A 110 -9.89 15.54 10.86
CA GLY A 110 -9.33 16.13 9.65
C GLY A 110 -9.18 15.14 8.51
N THR A 111 -8.49 15.55 7.46
CA THR A 111 -8.36 14.77 6.23
C THR A 111 -6.88 14.59 5.88
N ALA A 112 -6.61 13.52 5.10
CA ALA A 112 -5.28 13.27 4.54
C ALA A 112 -5.42 12.54 3.21
N THR A 113 -4.63 12.95 2.22
CA THR A 113 -4.66 12.32 0.90
C THR A 113 -3.67 11.16 0.86
N ILE A 114 -4.15 10.01 0.43
CA ILE A 114 -3.38 8.79 0.28
C ILE A 114 -3.23 8.47 -1.20
N TYR A 115 -2.03 8.09 -1.62
CA TYR A 115 -1.76 7.59 -2.96
C TYR A 115 -1.32 6.15 -2.89
N ILE A 116 -1.86 5.31 -3.76
CA ILE A 116 -1.54 3.88 -3.78
C ILE A 116 -1.15 3.49 -5.20
N THR A 117 0.05 2.94 -5.34
CA THR A 117 0.57 2.47 -6.63
C THR A 117 0.75 0.97 -6.57
N PRO A 118 0.05 0.19 -7.41
CA PRO A 118 0.26 -1.25 -7.47
C PRO A 118 1.54 -1.58 -8.21
N GLY A 119 2.20 -2.65 -7.79
CA GLY A 119 3.46 -3.06 -8.39
C GLY A 119 3.93 -4.39 -7.87
N ASP A 120 5.22 -4.64 -8.04
CA ASP A 120 5.88 -5.86 -7.58
C ASP A 120 7.38 -5.62 -7.53
N GLY A 121 8.12 -6.63 -7.09
CA GLY A 121 9.58 -6.60 -7.19
C GLY A 121 10.35 -6.79 -5.90
N LEU A 122 9.68 -6.77 -4.76
CA LEU A 122 10.35 -6.99 -3.46
C LEU A 122 10.14 -8.41 -2.93
#